data_017cc39dcb4f084cd69652400f21cb32
#
_entry.id   017cc39dcb4f084cd69652400f21cb32
#
_cell.length_a   1.000
_cell.length_b   1.000
_cell.length_c   1.000
_cell.angle_alpha   90.00
_cell.angle_beta   90.00
_cell.angle_gamma   90.00
#
_symmetry.space_group_name_H-M   'P 1'
#
loop_
_entity.id
_entity.type
_entity.pdbx_description
1 polymer ?
#
loop_
_entity_poly.entity_id
_entity_poly.type
_entity_poly.pdbx_seq_one_letter_code
_entity_poly.pdbx_strand_id
1 'polypeptide(L)'
;MLLLNPSTLYLYNGDKLLCKQLCYTLLEEAKASKQYDTLAFSYIRIGICANDAQLIQNGLSLAKLVEDEHLLTELEREVNIFVNKKEP
;
A
#
# COMPACT_ATOMS: atom_id res chain seq x y z
N MET A 1 -8.12 10.84 -6.18
CA MET A 1 -7.76 9.54 -5.63
C MET A 1 -6.56 9.68 -4.69
N LEU A 2 -6.69 9.09 -3.52
CA LEU A 2 -5.70 9.21 -2.46
C LEU A 2 -4.35 8.56 -2.78
N LEU A 3 -4.35 7.58 -3.69
CA LEU A 3 -3.18 6.75 -3.92
C LEU A 3 -2.46 7.04 -5.24
N LEU A 4 -2.74 8.20 -5.85
CA LEU A 4 -2.07 8.62 -7.09
C LEU A 4 -0.70 9.21 -6.78
N ASN A 5 0.31 8.36 -6.77
CA ASN A 5 1.71 8.75 -6.65
C ASN A 5 2.54 7.81 -7.53
N PRO A 6 3.84 8.07 -7.71
CA PRO A 6 4.65 7.23 -8.61
C PRO A 6 4.64 5.74 -8.26
N SER A 7 4.45 5.38 -6.98
CA SER A 7 4.40 3.96 -6.60
C SER A 7 3.21 3.24 -7.24
N THR A 8 2.11 3.95 -7.47
CA THR A 8 0.95 3.39 -8.15
C THR A 8 1.31 2.94 -9.56
N LEU A 9 2.00 3.80 -10.30
CA LEU A 9 2.43 3.47 -11.66
C LEU A 9 3.39 2.29 -11.68
N TYR A 10 4.36 2.27 -10.77
CA TYR A 10 5.32 1.17 -10.71
C TYR A 10 4.63 -0.15 -10.39
N LEU A 11 3.68 -0.13 -9.46
CA LEU A 11 2.95 -1.34 -9.08
C LEU A 11 2.15 -1.90 -10.25
N TYR A 12 1.38 -1.05 -10.93
CA TYR A 12 0.52 -1.48 -12.04
C TYR A 12 1.30 -1.85 -13.28
N ASN A 13 2.51 -1.30 -13.47
CA ASN A 13 3.39 -1.67 -14.58
C ASN A 13 4.25 -2.90 -14.28
N GLY A 14 4.16 -3.45 -13.08
CA GLY A 14 4.96 -4.60 -12.70
C GLY A 14 6.39 -4.29 -12.26
N ASP A 15 6.72 -3.01 -12.06
CA ASP A 15 8.04 -2.58 -11.61
C ASP A 15 8.14 -2.71 -10.08
N LYS A 16 8.12 -3.96 -9.60
CA LYS A 16 8.04 -4.26 -8.18
C LYS A 16 9.20 -3.70 -7.38
N LEU A 17 10.41 -3.76 -7.95
CA LEU A 17 11.59 -3.25 -7.25
C LEU A 17 11.51 -1.74 -7.05
N LEU A 18 11.14 -1.00 -8.08
CA LEU A 18 11.01 0.46 -8.00
C LEU A 18 9.86 0.86 -7.07
N CYS A 19 8.73 0.14 -7.15
CA CYS A 19 7.61 0.36 -6.25
C CYS A 19 8.03 0.17 -4.79
N LYS A 20 8.72 -0.93 -4.51
CA LYS A 20 9.18 -1.25 -3.17
C LYS A 20 10.16 -0.20 -2.63
N GLN A 21 11.14 0.20 -3.44
CA GLN A 21 12.13 1.21 -3.04
C GLN A 21 11.46 2.53 -2.70
N LEU A 22 10.54 2.99 -3.56
CA LEU A 22 9.83 4.23 -3.31
C LEU A 22 8.95 4.13 -2.06
N CYS A 23 8.27 3.01 -1.89
CA CYS A 23 7.41 2.81 -0.72
C CYS A 23 8.21 2.76 0.59
N TYR A 24 9.42 2.23 0.60
CA TYR A 24 10.28 2.30 1.79
C TYR A 24 10.64 3.74 2.14
N THR A 25 10.92 4.57 1.13
CA THR A 25 11.18 5.99 1.35
C THR A 25 9.94 6.68 1.91
N LEU A 26 8.78 6.42 1.32
CA LEU A 26 7.52 6.99 1.79
C LEU A 26 7.18 6.52 3.20
N LEU A 27 7.49 5.26 3.51
CA LEU A 27 7.26 4.70 4.83
C LEU A 27 8.03 5.47 5.90
N GLU A 28 9.31 5.73 5.67
CA GLU A 28 10.14 6.46 6.62
C GLU A 28 9.68 7.91 6.78
N GLU A 29 9.33 8.56 5.69
CA GLU A 29 8.80 9.91 5.73
C GLU A 29 7.46 9.96 6.49
N ALA A 30 6.59 8.99 6.25
CA ALA A 30 5.29 8.92 6.90
C ALA A 30 5.41 8.67 8.40
N LYS A 31 6.37 7.84 8.83
CA LYS A 31 6.65 7.63 10.25
C LYS A 31 7.07 8.92 10.92
N ALA A 32 7.96 9.67 10.29
CA ALA A 32 8.48 10.92 10.84
C ALA A 32 7.40 11.99 10.95
N SER A 33 6.51 12.07 9.98
CA SER A 33 5.47 13.10 9.92
C SER A 33 4.09 12.61 10.40
N LYS A 34 3.98 11.37 10.83
CA LYS A 34 2.74 10.75 11.34
C LYS A 34 1.61 10.75 10.32
N GLN A 35 1.94 10.53 9.06
CA GLN A 35 0.96 10.41 7.98
C GLN A 35 0.51 8.97 7.88
N TYR A 36 -0.52 8.62 8.62
CA TYR A 36 -0.95 7.22 8.78
C TYR A 36 -1.56 6.61 7.53
N ASP A 37 -2.19 7.42 6.68
CA ASP A 37 -2.70 6.95 5.40
C ASP A 37 -1.57 6.53 4.47
N THR A 38 -0.52 7.35 4.37
CA THR A 38 0.68 7.02 3.60
C THR A 38 1.38 5.80 4.18
N LEU A 39 1.44 5.70 5.50
CA LEU A 39 2.03 4.57 6.19
C LEU A 39 1.29 3.28 5.83
N ALA A 40 -0.04 3.32 5.86
CA ALA A 40 -0.87 2.15 5.56
C ALA A 40 -0.64 1.63 4.13
N PHE A 41 -0.72 2.51 3.13
CA PHE A 41 -0.54 2.05 1.75
C PHE A 41 0.90 1.62 1.47
N SER A 42 1.88 2.24 2.13
CA SER A 42 3.28 1.85 1.96
C SER A 42 3.52 0.43 2.46
N TYR A 43 3.00 0.08 3.64
CA TYR A 43 3.08 -1.30 4.14
C TYR A 43 2.45 -2.29 3.16
N ILE A 44 1.27 -1.97 2.66
CA ILE A 44 0.56 -2.88 1.76
C ILE A 44 1.32 -3.08 0.45
N ARG A 45 1.80 -1.99 -0.15
CA ARG A 45 2.51 -2.08 -1.43
C ARG A 45 3.86 -2.79 -1.28
N ILE A 46 4.58 -2.54 -0.20
CA ILE A 46 5.80 -3.29 0.09
C ILE A 46 5.46 -4.77 0.26
N GLY A 47 4.41 -5.08 0.99
CA GLY A 47 3.97 -6.46 1.20
C GLY A 47 3.59 -7.16 -0.11
N ILE A 48 2.91 -6.46 -1.00
CA ILE A 48 2.57 -7.01 -2.33
C ILE A 48 3.85 -7.30 -3.11
N CYS A 49 4.77 -6.35 -3.15
CA CYS A 49 6.00 -6.50 -3.93
C CYS A 49 6.94 -7.55 -3.36
N ALA A 50 6.97 -7.71 -2.04
CA ALA A 50 7.82 -8.68 -1.35
C ALA A 50 7.11 -10.02 -1.09
N ASN A 51 5.83 -10.12 -1.47
CA ASN A 51 5.00 -11.29 -1.20
C ASN A 51 4.95 -11.62 0.30
N ASP A 52 4.75 -10.58 1.13
CA ASP A 52 4.76 -10.67 2.59
C ASP A 52 3.36 -10.38 3.13
N ALA A 53 2.64 -11.44 3.49
CA ALA A 53 1.27 -11.33 3.99
C ALA A 53 1.18 -10.55 5.30
N GLN A 54 2.21 -10.60 6.14
CA GLN A 54 2.19 -9.90 7.43
C GLN A 54 2.22 -8.38 7.22
N LEU A 55 3.04 -7.91 6.28
CA LEU A 55 3.07 -6.48 5.96
C LEU A 55 1.74 -6.00 5.41
N ILE A 56 1.10 -6.81 4.57
CA ILE A 56 -0.22 -6.49 4.03
C ILE A 56 -1.24 -6.36 5.16
N GLN A 57 -1.24 -7.30 6.09
CA GLN A 57 -2.16 -7.26 7.23
C GLN A 57 -1.90 -6.06 8.13
N ASN A 58 -0.63 -5.72 8.36
CA ASN A 58 -0.28 -4.55 9.14
C ASN A 58 -0.83 -3.28 8.50
N GLY A 59 -0.71 -3.16 7.19
CA GLY A 59 -1.23 -2.01 6.46
C GLY A 59 -2.75 -1.93 6.50
N LEU A 60 -3.44 -3.06 6.30
CA LEU A 60 -4.90 -3.09 6.38
C LEU A 60 -5.41 -2.73 7.77
N SER A 61 -4.76 -3.24 8.81
CA SER A 61 -5.12 -2.92 10.19
C SER A 61 -4.96 -1.43 10.47
N LEU A 62 -3.87 -0.84 9.99
CA LEU A 62 -3.63 0.58 10.15
C LEU A 62 -4.67 1.41 9.40
N ALA A 63 -5.05 1.00 8.19
CA ALA A 63 -6.08 1.69 7.42
C ALA A 63 -7.43 1.69 8.15
N LYS A 64 -7.75 0.59 8.83
CA LYS A 64 -8.97 0.51 9.65
C LYS A 64 -8.92 1.48 10.83
N LEU A 65 -7.76 1.63 11.46
CA LEU A 65 -7.59 2.55 12.58
C LEU A 65 -7.71 4.02 12.17
N VAL A 66 -7.34 4.34 10.94
CA VAL A 66 -7.45 5.70 10.40
C VAL A 66 -8.92 6.10 10.18
N GLU A 67 -9.81 5.11 10.08
CA GLU A 67 -11.25 5.32 9.86
C GLU A 67 -11.57 6.02 8.55
N ASP A 68 -10.74 5.82 7.54
CA ASP A 68 -10.95 6.34 6.19
C ASP A 68 -11.44 5.18 5.32
N GLU A 69 -12.75 5.11 5.12
CA GLU A 69 -13.37 4.03 4.35
C GLU A 69 -12.91 4.03 2.88
N HIS A 70 -12.65 5.20 2.32
CA HIS A 70 -12.16 5.33 0.96
C HIS A 70 -10.78 4.70 0.81
N LEU A 71 -9.90 5.01 1.75
CA LEU A 71 -8.56 4.45 1.78
C LEU A 71 -8.62 2.92 1.93
N LEU A 72 -9.39 2.44 2.89
CA LEU A 72 -9.51 1.00 3.13
C LEU A 72 -10.04 0.28 1.90
N THR A 73 -11.08 0.81 1.26
CA THR A 73 -11.66 0.21 0.06
C THR A 73 -10.64 0.13 -1.07
N GLU A 74 -9.88 1.20 -1.31
CA GLU A 74 -8.85 1.22 -2.36
C GLU A 74 -7.74 0.21 -2.06
N LEU A 75 -7.31 0.11 -0.80
CA LEU A 75 -6.25 -0.82 -0.43
C LEU A 75 -6.70 -2.27 -0.51
N GLU A 76 -7.92 -2.57 -0.08
CA GLU A 76 -8.49 -3.91 -0.23
C GLU A 76 -8.61 -4.30 -1.71
N ARG A 77 -8.97 -3.35 -2.56
CA ARG A 77 -9.03 -3.57 -4.00
C ARG A 77 -7.66 -3.91 -4.57
N GLU A 78 -6.62 -3.19 -4.17
CA GLU A 78 -5.25 -3.49 -4.61
C GLU A 78 -4.81 -4.89 -4.17
N VAL A 79 -5.11 -5.26 -2.93
CA VAL A 79 -4.79 -6.60 -2.43
C VAL A 79 -5.52 -7.66 -3.25
N ASN A 80 -6.79 -7.45 -3.57
CA ASN A 80 -7.55 -8.39 -4.39
C ASN A 80 -6.97 -8.54 -5.79
N ILE A 81 -6.53 -7.44 -6.40
CA ILE A 81 -5.97 -7.48 -7.75
C ILE A 81 -4.61 -8.18 -7.76
N PHE A 82 -3.71 -7.86 -6.84
CA PHE A 82 -2.31 -8.28 -6.92
C PHE A 82 -1.98 -9.53 -6.10
N VAL A 83 -2.75 -9.82 -5.07
CA VAL A 83 -2.48 -10.97 -4.18
C VAL A 83 -3.52 -12.07 -4.39
N ASN A 84 -4.80 -11.73 -4.25
CA ASN A 84 -5.89 -12.70 -4.38
C ASN A 84 -6.27 -12.95 -5.84
N LYS A 85 -5.83 -12.10 -6.75
CA LYS A 85 -6.07 -12.19 -8.20
C LYS A 85 -7.56 -12.29 -8.54
N LYS A 86 -8.37 -11.56 -7.78
CA LYS A 86 -9.80 -11.48 -8.05
C LYS A 86 -10.08 -10.32 -9.00
N GLU A 87 -11.03 -10.53 -9.89
CA GLU A 87 -11.49 -9.45 -10.73
C GLU A 87 -12.14 -8.35 -9.89
N PRO A 88 -11.82 -7.09 -10.19
CA PRO A 88 -12.40 -5.99 -9.42
C PRO A 88 -13.90 -5.85 -9.66
#